data_255a8643cc01a8fddbb0466589922f8d
#
_entry.id   255a8643cc01a8fddbb0466589922f8d
#
_cell.length_a   1.000
_cell.length_b   1.000
_cell.length_c   1.000
_cell.angle_alpha   90.00
_cell.angle_beta   90.00
_cell.angle_gamma   90.00
#
_symmetry.space_group_name_H-M   'P 1'
#
loop_
_entity.id
_entity.type
_entity.pdbx_description
1 polymer ?
#
loop_
_entity_poly.entity_id
_entity_poly.type
_entity_poly.pdbx_seq_one_letter_code
_entity_poly.pdbx_strand_id
1 'polypeptide(L)'
;MPSTSIPAAPLGGHSLLVLVITAGALLVLAMLLGRLAARFGLPAVCGELCAGLILGPSLLGHTVPRFYHWLFPPQAEQVHLLDGVAQFGVLLLVGLTGVDIDLKLVRRRGRVALWVAGFGLVLPLVMGLAAGRLAPSSLLGHGGDRTSFALFAGVAMCVSALPVIAKTLDDMGLLHRDFGQLTVAAGVADDVAGWLLLSVVSALAATGGAHRFPWQAMLWLVVIVLGAVLIARTLAPRVLRRAGRGSTPGPVVATVVAVFLGCAAATQAAGLEASFGAFVGGLVVGTAAEADLRWLAPLRTVVASVLAPLFFATAALRVDLGVLRDPVILGAALVAVAIAAVGKFAGAYLGGMTAKLDRWESLALGAGMNARGVIQLIVASVGLRIGVLNTDSYTIVVLVAVTTSLMAPPILRLAQGRIGGTPAEEERRVRLAAMR
;
A
#
# COMPACT_ATOMS: atom_id res chain seq x y z
N MET A 1 -10.07 21.68 40.32
CA MET A 1 -9.27 22.79 39.77
C MET A 1 -8.90 22.39 38.36
N PRO A 2 -9.21 23.16 37.32
CA PRO A 2 -8.76 22.85 35.99
C PRO A 2 -7.25 23.04 35.95
N SER A 3 -6.51 21.96 35.64
CA SER A 3 -5.07 22.05 35.38
C SER A 3 -4.87 22.98 34.18
N THR A 4 -4.31 24.13 34.43
CA THR A 4 -3.79 25.02 33.38
C THR A 4 -2.70 24.23 32.66
N SER A 5 -3.04 23.58 31.54
CA SER A 5 -2.09 22.93 30.67
C SER A 5 -1.12 24.01 30.16
N ILE A 6 0.11 23.98 30.63
CA ILE A 6 1.21 24.75 30.04
C ILE A 6 1.26 24.36 28.57
N PRO A 7 1.22 25.32 27.62
CA PRO A 7 1.38 25.00 26.21
C PRO A 7 2.67 24.21 26.02
N ALA A 8 2.60 23.08 25.28
CA ALA A 8 3.79 22.29 24.98
C ALA A 8 4.85 23.21 24.35
N ALA A 9 6.09 23.12 24.83
CA ALA A 9 7.18 23.88 24.27
C ALA A 9 7.37 23.56 22.78
N PRO A 10 7.72 24.54 21.93
CA PRO A 10 8.07 24.29 20.54
C PRO A 10 9.19 23.24 20.44
N LEU A 11 9.25 22.52 19.31
CA LEU A 11 10.33 21.58 19.01
C LEU A 11 11.70 22.23 19.27
N GLY A 12 12.56 21.53 20.00
CA GLY A 12 13.93 22.00 20.24
C GLY A 12 14.70 22.13 18.92
N GLY A 13 15.55 23.15 18.81
CA GLY A 13 16.31 23.40 17.58
C GLY A 13 17.14 22.21 17.10
N HIS A 14 17.67 21.41 18.03
CA HIS A 14 18.39 20.16 17.69
C HIS A 14 17.45 19.09 17.12
N SER A 15 16.28 18.92 17.70
CA SER A 15 15.27 17.97 17.21
C SER A 15 14.80 18.30 15.79
N LEU A 16 14.58 19.58 15.54
CA LEU A 16 14.23 20.05 14.19
C LEU A 16 15.37 19.84 13.19
N LEU A 17 16.61 20.15 13.58
CA LEU A 17 17.78 19.96 12.73
C LEU A 17 17.93 18.48 12.31
N VAL A 18 17.88 17.55 13.25
CA VAL A 18 17.99 16.12 13.00
C VAL A 18 16.85 15.63 12.09
N LEU A 19 15.61 16.05 12.36
CA LEU A 19 14.46 15.70 11.51
C LEU A 19 14.66 16.15 10.05
N VAL A 20 15.08 17.40 9.84
CA VAL A 20 15.27 17.96 8.51
C VAL A 20 16.41 17.26 7.77
N ILE A 21 17.53 16.98 8.44
CA ILE A 21 18.67 16.25 7.84
C ILE A 21 18.25 14.82 7.50
N THR A 22 17.59 14.12 8.41
CA THR A 22 17.15 12.74 8.23
C THR A 22 16.13 12.62 7.07
N ALA A 23 15.10 13.46 7.07
CA ALA A 23 14.10 13.48 6.02
C ALA A 23 14.72 13.85 4.66
N GLY A 24 15.64 14.84 4.65
CA GLY A 24 16.37 15.24 3.43
C GLY A 24 17.26 14.12 2.89
N ALA A 25 18.03 13.46 3.75
CA ALA A 25 18.90 12.35 3.36
C ALA A 25 18.09 11.16 2.80
N LEU A 26 17.00 10.79 3.50
CA LEU A 26 16.09 9.73 3.03
C LEU A 26 15.50 10.08 1.68
N LEU A 27 14.98 11.29 1.50
CA LEU A 27 14.35 11.72 0.25
C LEU A 27 15.35 11.73 -0.91
N VAL A 28 16.55 12.30 -0.71
CA VAL A 28 17.59 12.34 -1.76
C VAL A 28 17.99 10.92 -2.16
N LEU A 29 18.27 10.06 -1.20
CA LEU A 29 18.68 8.69 -1.48
C LEU A 29 17.54 7.87 -2.12
N ALA A 30 16.31 8.01 -1.64
CA ALA A 30 15.13 7.36 -2.21
C ALA A 30 14.91 7.79 -3.66
N MET A 31 15.04 9.08 -3.95
CA MET A 31 14.91 9.62 -5.31
C MET A 31 16.03 9.10 -6.24
N LEU A 32 17.27 9.04 -5.78
CA LEU A 32 18.41 8.55 -6.58
C LEU A 32 18.24 7.06 -6.88
N LEU A 33 17.95 6.24 -5.86
CA LEU A 33 17.79 4.80 -6.02
C LEU A 33 16.50 4.43 -6.75
N GLY A 34 15.42 5.19 -6.56
CA GLY A 34 14.19 5.03 -7.32
C GLY A 34 14.39 5.29 -8.81
N ARG A 35 15.12 6.36 -9.18
CA ARG A 35 15.51 6.62 -10.57
C ARG A 35 16.42 5.54 -11.13
N LEU A 36 17.36 5.04 -10.33
CA LEU A 36 18.24 3.95 -10.72
C LEU A 36 17.45 2.67 -11.00
N ALA A 37 16.54 2.28 -10.10
CA ALA A 37 15.65 1.14 -10.30
C ALA A 37 14.84 1.27 -11.59
N ALA A 38 14.24 2.45 -11.84
CA ALA A 38 13.48 2.72 -13.05
C ALA A 38 14.32 2.59 -14.33
N ARG A 39 15.60 2.96 -14.31
CA ARG A 39 16.53 2.75 -15.45
C ARG A 39 16.74 1.28 -15.81
N PHE A 40 16.66 0.39 -14.80
CA PHE A 40 16.72 -1.07 -15.02
C PHE A 40 15.35 -1.68 -15.30
N GLY A 41 14.30 -0.88 -15.47
CA GLY A 41 12.94 -1.34 -15.73
C GLY A 41 12.30 -2.02 -14.50
N LEU A 42 12.74 -1.62 -13.30
CA LEU A 42 12.19 -2.05 -12.02
C LEU A 42 11.30 -0.95 -11.43
N PRO A 43 10.29 -1.30 -10.61
CA PRO A 43 9.47 -0.30 -9.94
C PRO A 43 10.32 0.63 -9.05
N ALA A 44 10.08 1.94 -9.11
CA ALA A 44 10.82 2.94 -8.31
C ALA A 44 10.74 2.66 -6.80
N VAL A 45 9.61 2.14 -6.34
CA VAL A 45 9.39 1.72 -4.93
C VAL A 45 10.48 0.78 -4.41
N CYS A 46 11.01 -0.12 -5.26
CA CYS A 46 12.10 -1.00 -4.85
C CYS A 46 13.36 -0.20 -4.49
N GLY A 47 13.72 0.82 -5.28
CA GLY A 47 14.82 1.71 -4.98
C GLY A 47 14.57 2.58 -3.74
N GLU A 48 13.36 3.06 -3.57
CA GLU A 48 12.94 3.86 -2.43
C GLU A 48 13.02 3.06 -1.11
N LEU A 49 12.61 1.79 -1.12
CA LEU A 49 12.79 0.87 0.01
C LEU A 49 14.29 0.59 0.27
N CYS A 50 15.11 0.42 -0.77
CA CYS A 50 16.55 0.26 -0.61
C CYS A 50 17.20 1.46 0.09
N ALA A 51 16.68 2.68 -0.08
CA ALA A 51 17.19 3.85 0.63
C ALA A 51 17.07 3.70 2.16
N GLY A 52 15.91 3.24 2.63
CA GLY A 52 15.72 2.94 4.05
C GLY A 52 16.59 1.78 4.55
N LEU A 53 16.75 0.72 3.75
CA LEU A 53 17.64 -0.40 4.09
C LEU A 53 19.11 0.05 4.22
N ILE A 54 19.57 0.95 3.35
CA ILE A 54 20.94 1.47 3.37
C ILE A 54 21.16 2.38 4.57
N LEU A 55 20.24 3.31 4.84
CA LEU A 55 20.36 4.24 5.97
C LEU A 55 19.92 3.63 7.31
N GLY A 56 19.26 2.47 7.28
CA GLY A 56 18.76 1.75 8.44
C GLY A 56 19.81 0.89 9.15
N PRO A 57 19.37 0.08 10.11
CA PRO A 57 20.21 -0.84 10.85
C PRO A 57 20.89 -1.87 9.96
N SER A 58 20.26 -2.24 8.83
CA SER A 58 20.75 -3.27 7.90
C SER A 58 22.14 -2.98 7.34
N LEU A 59 22.46 -1.73 7.00
CA LEU A 59 23.77 -1.37 6.44
C LEU A 59 24.46 -0.30 7.30
N LEU A 60 23.90 0.90 7.41
CA LEU A 60 24.54 2.01 8.11
C LEU A 60 24.72 1.70 9.61
N GLY A 61 23.72 1.08 10.26
CA GLY A 61 23.80 0.71 11.65
C GLY A 61 24.90 -0.31 11.96
N HIS A 62 25.17 -1.24 11.04
CA HIS A 62 26.25 -2.23 11.19
C HIS A 62 27.63 -1.70 10.78
N THR A 63 27.71 -0.82 9.76
CA THR A 63 29.00 -0.34 9.24
C THR A 63 29.54 0.87 9.98
N VAL A 64 28.68 1.83 10.32
CA VAL A 64 29.06 3.08 11.00
C VAL A 64 28.08 3.42 12.12
N PRO A 65 28.06 2.64 13.24
CA PRO A 65 27.07 2.78 14.32
C PRO A 65 26.99 4.19 14.93
N ARG A 66 28.12 4.88 15.08
CA ARG A 66 28.17 6.24 15.64
C ARG A 66 27.40 7.24 14.78
N PHE A 67 27.57 7.18 13.46
CA PHE A 67 26.86 8.04 12.53
C PHE A 67 25.37 7.70 12.45
N TYR A 68 25.05 6.40 12.45
CA TYR A 68 23.66 5.92 12.52
C TYR A 68 22.93 6.46 13.74
N HIS A 69 23.50 6.33 14.96
CA HIS A 69 22.89 6.85 16.19
C HIS A 69 22.82 8.39 16.23
N TRP A 70 23.70 9.09 15.53
CA TRP A 70 23.62 10.54 15.40
C TRP A 70 22.48 10.93 14.44
N LEU A 71 22.32 10.22 13.30
CA LEU A 71 21.28 10.51 12.30
C LEU A 71 19.90 10.03 12.78
N PHE A 72 19.84 8.90 13.47
CA PHE A 72 18.63 8.30 14.01
C PHE A 72 18.80 8.09 15.53
N PRO A 73 18.76 9.16 16.31
CA PRO A 73 18.89 9.06 17.75
C PRO A 73 17.71 8.25 18.32
N PRO A 74 17.96 7.39 19.34
CA PRO A 74 16.94 6.48 19.90
C PRO A 74 15.89 7.18 20.76
N GLN A 75 15.74 8.48 20.59
CA GLN A 75 14.74 9.29 21.28
C GLN A 75 13.37 9.09 20.62
N ALA A 76 12.39 8.68 21.43
CA ALA A 76 11.02 8.42 20.95
C ALA A 76 10.42 9.61 20.17
N GLU A 77 10.73 10.83 20.60
CA GLU A 77 10.28 12.08 19.95
C GLU A 77 10.70 12.15 18.48
N GLN A 78 11.97 11.86 18.17
CA GLN A 78 12.51 11.91 16.80
C GLN A 78 11.87 10.86 15.90
N VAL A 79 11.72 9.64 16.42
CA VAL A 79 11.08 8.54 15.69
C VAL A 79 9.62 8.88 15.39
N HIS A 80 8.89 9.42 16.36
CA HIS A 80 7.49 9.78 16.18
C HIS A 80 7.28 10.95 15.20
N LEU A 81 8.19 11.91 15.16
CA LEU A 81 8.11 13.03 14.20
C LEU A 81 8.26 12.52 12.75
N LEU A 82 9.25 11.68 12.49
CA LEU A 82 9.46 11.09 11.16
C LEU A 82 8.28 10.19 10.76
N ASP A 83 7.81 9.36 11.71
CA ASP A 83 6.62 8.53 11.52
C ASP A 83 5.37 9.35 11.22
N GLY A 84 5.19 10.49 11.92
CA GLY A 84 4.06 11.39 11.67
C GLY A 84 4.03 11.93 10.25
N VAL A 85 5.19 12.37 9.73
CA VAL A 85 5.32 12.84 8.34
C VAL A 85 5.05 11.70 7.36
N ALA A 86 5.61 10.51 7.61
CA ALA A 86 5.41 9.33 6.77
C ALA A 86 3.94 8.88 6.77
N GLN A 87 3.27 8.86 7.94
CA GLN A 87 1.85 8.53 8.07
C GLN A 87 0.95 9.54 7.34
N PHE A 88 1.24 10.83 7.47
CA PHE A 88 0.53 11.85 6.71
C PHE A 88 0.68 11.62 5.20
N GLY A 89 1.90 11.34 4.76
CA GLY A 89 2.21 11.04 3.36
C GLY A 89 1.44 9.82 2.83
N VAL A 90 1.38 8.74 3.60
CA VAL A 90 0.65 7.53 3.18
C VAL A 90 -0.86 7.75 3.13
N LEU A 91 -1.43 8.53 4.05
CA LEU A 91 -2.87 8.86 4.01
C LEU A 91 -3.23 9.60 2.71
N LEU A 92 -2.40 10.57 2.29
CA LEU A 92 -2.60 11.28 1.03
C LEU A 92 -2.38 10.38 -0.19
N LEU A 93 -1.37 9.51 -0.16
CA LEU A 93 -1.09 8.55 -1.22
C LEU A 93 -2.27 7.58 -1.41
N VAL A 94 -2.75 7.01 -0.32
CA VAL A 94 -3.88 6.07 -0.32
C VAL A 94 -5.18 6.76 -0.72
N GLY A 95 -5.40 7.99 -0.26
CA GLY A 95 -6.52 8.80 -0.72
C GLY A 95 -6.50 9.05 -2.23
N LEU A 96 -5.35 9.42 -2.79
CA LEU A 96 -5.20 9.56 -4.24
C LEU A 96 -5.40 8.24 -4.99
N THR A 97 -4.92 7.13 -4.45
CA THR A 97 -5.19 5.80 -5.02
C THR A 97 -6.71 5.54 -5.11
N GLY A 98 -7.46 5.91 -4.06
CA GLY A 98 -8.93 5.83 -4.07
C GLY A 98 -9.58 6.72 -5.15
N VAL A 99 -9.05 7.93 -5.38
CA VAL A 99 -9.52 8.83 -6.46
C VAL A 99 -9.34 8.20 -7.83
N ASP A 100 -8.23 7.48 -8.03
CA ASP A 100 -7.86 6.91 -9.34
C ASP A 100 -8.62 5.65 -9.71
N ILE A 101 -9.43 5.11 -8.80
CA ILE A 101 -10.22 3.91 -9.05
C ILE A 101 -11.35 4.18 -10.05
N ASP A 102 -11.26 3.55 -11.21
CA ASP A 102 -12.36 3.49 -12.18
C ASP A 102 -13.30 2.31 -11.91
N LEU A 103 -14.34 2.56 -11.10
CA LEU A 103 -15.38 1.57 -10.82
C LEU A 103 -16.15 1.14 -12.07
N LYS A 104 -16.16 1.95 -13.14
CA LYS A 104 -16.80 1.59 -14.42
C LYS A 104 -16.00 0.50 -15.13
N LEU A 105 -14.65 0.56 -15.04
CA LEU A 105 -13.77 -0.46 -15.58
C LEU A 105 -14.01 -1.80 -14.88
N VAL A 106 -14.05 -1.81 -13.55
CA VAL A 106 -14.36 -3.01 -12.75
C VAL A 106 -15.73 -3.58 -13.15
N ARG A 107 -16.74 -2.74 -13.33
CA ARG A 107 -18.09 -3.18 -13.72
C ARG A 107 -18.12 -3.75 -15.14
N ARG A 108 -17.37 -3.19 -16.09
CA ARG A 108 -17.32 -3.66 -17.50
C ARG A 108 -16.63 -5.00 -17.68
N ARG A 109 -15.55 -5.25 -16.93
CA ARG A 109 -14.78 -6.51 -16.91
C ARG A 109 -15.16 -7.42 -15.74
N GLY A 110 -16.20 -7.05 -14.97
CA GLY A 110 -16.51 -7.43 -13.61
C GLY A 110 -16.39 -8.92 -13.30
N ARG A 111 -16.98 -9.80 -14.11
CA ARG A 111 -16.97 -11.23 -13.78
C ARG A 111 -15.57 -11.84 -13.86
N VAL A 112 -14.80 -11.51 -14.89
CA VAL A 112 -13.44 -12.01 -15.07
C VAL A 112 -12.49 -11.41 -14.04
N ALA A 113 -12.56 -10.08 -13.82
CA ALA A 113 -11.77 -9.41 -12.80
C ALA A 113 -12.05 -9.96 -11.39
N LEU A 114 -13.31 -10.27 -11.07
CA LEU A 114 -13.69 -10.86 -9.79
C LEU A 114 -13.16 -12.30 -9.61
N TRP A 115 -13.14 -13.13 -10.66
CA TRP A 115 -12.51 -14.45 -10.58
C TRP A 115 -11.01 -14.34 -10.34
N VAL A 116 -10.32 -13.47 -11.08
CA VAL A 116 -8.88 -13.24 -10.94
C VAL A 116 -8.54 -12.69 -9.56
N ALA A 117 -9.26 -11.65 -9.10
CA ALA A 117 -9.08 -11.07 -7.77
C ALA A 117 -9.45 -12.09 -6.67
N GLY A 118 -10.57 -12.78 -6.79
CA GLY A 118 -11.05 -13.74 -5.79
C GLY A 118 -10.07 -14.90 -5.57
N PHE A 119 -9.65 -15.59 -6.62
CA PHE A 119 -8.65 -16.66 -6.50
C PHE A 119 -7.28 -16.10 -6.08
N GLY A 120 -6.89 -14.93 -6.63
CA GLY A 120 -5.64 -14.25 -6.29
C GLY A 120 -5.61 -13.72 -4.85
N LEU A 121 -6.76 -13.59 -4.19
CA LEU A 121 -6.87 -13.19 -2.79
C LEU A 121 -7.00 -14.41 -1.86
N VAL A 122 -7.93 -15.33 -2.18
CA VAL A 122 -8.28 -16.45 -1.28
C VAL A 122 -7.12 -17.44 -1.16
N LEU A 123 -6.46 -17.81 -2.27
CA LEU A 123 -5.40 -18.80 -2.22
C LEU A 123 -4.22 -18.35 -1.34
N PRO A 124 -3.59 -17.18 -1.57
CA PRO A 124 -2.48 -16.74 -0.71
C PRO A 124 -2.94 -16.36 0.71
N LEU A 125 -4.20 -15.94 0.91
CA LEU A 125 -4.77 -15.72 2.25
C LEU A 125 -4.77 -17.02 3.06
N VAL A 126 -5.32 -18.10 2.50
CA VAL A 126 -5.37 -19.42 3.16
C VAL A 126 -3.97 -19.97 3.43
N MET A 127 -3.08 -19.86 2.44
CA MET A 127 -1.67 -20.28 2.61
C MET A 127 -0.96 -19.46 3.69
N GLY A 128 -1.17 -18.15 3.71
CA GLY A 128 -0.60 -17.25 4.72
C GLY A 128 -1.16 -17.48 6.12
N LEU A 129 -2.47 -17.76 6.24
CA LEU A 129 -3.11 -18.17 7.50
C LEU A 129 -2.48 -19.48 8.03
N ALA A 130 -2.32 -20.48 7.17
CA ALA A 130 -1.72 -21.76 7.54
C ALA A 130 -0.26 -21.57 7.98
N ALA A 131 0.54 -20.83 7.19
CA ALA A 131 1.92 -20.52 7.53
C ALA A 131 2.04 -19.73 8.84
N GLY A 132 1.18 -18.74 9.07
CA GLY A 132 1.15 -17.98 10.31
C GLY A 132 0.78 -18.83 11.54
N ARG A 133 -0.10 -19.83 11.37
CA ARG A 133 -0.39 -20.82 12.44
C ARG A 133 0.81 -21.70 12.79
N LEU A 134 1.62 -22.05 11.79
CA LEU A 134 2.80 -22.92 11.92
C LEU A 134 4.10 -22.14 12.19
N ALA A 135 4.05 -20.82 12.14
CA ALA A 135 5.22 -19.96 12.28
C ALA A 135 5.91 -20.16 13.65
N PRO A 136 7.25 -20.02 13.74
CA PRO A 136 7.97 -20.02 15.00
C PRO A 136 7.44 -18.96 15.97
N SER A 137 7.38 -19.26 17.25
CA SER A 137 6.92 -18.31 18.28
C SER A 137 7.81 -17.08 18.40
N SER A 138 9.08 -17.18 17.98
CA SER A 138 10.03 -16.06 17.93
C SER A 138 9.60 -14.93 17.00
N LEU A 139 8.71 -15.19 16.03
CA LEU A 139 8.19 -14.19 15.09
C LEU A 139 6.97 -13.44 15.61
N LEU A 140 6.37 -13.89 16.71
CA LEU A 140 5.20 -13.24 17.28
C LEU A 140 5.63 -11.99 18.06
N GLY A 141 4.87 -10.91 17.92
CA GLY A 141 5.03 -9.71 18.73
C GLY A 141 4.52 -9.93 20.17
N HIS A 142 4.98 -9.12 21.10
CA HIS A 142 4.68 -9.27 22.53
C HIS A 142 3.19 -9.08 22.88
N GLY A 143 2.42 -8.38 22.04
CA GLY A 143 0.98 -8.15 22.23
C GLY A 143 0.09 -9.05 21.37
N GLY A 144 0.67 -9.92 20.52
CA GLY A 144 -0.07 -10.73 19.56
C GLY A 144 -0.28 -12.16 20.03
N ASP A 145 -1.53 -12.64 19.92
CA ASP A 145 -1.83 -14.06 19.98
C ASP A 145 -1.57 -14.74 18.63
N ARG A 146 -1.45 -16.07 18.64
CA ARG A 146 -1.19 -16.87 17.44
C ARG A 146 -2.24 -16.67 16.34
N THR A 147 -3.49 -16.42 16.72
CA THR A 147 -4.58 -16.23 15.77
C THR A 147 -4.48 -14.88 15.08
N SER A 148 -4.22 -13.82 15.84
CA SER A 148 -3.99 -12.48 15.28
C SER A 148 -2.76 -12.46 14.36
N PHE A 149 -1.65 -13.12 14.77
CA PHE A 149 -0.48 -13.26 13.93
C PHE A 149 -0.79 -13.97 12.60
N ALA A 150 -1.50 -15.10 12.66
CA ALA A 150 -1.89 -15.83 11.46
C ALA A 150 -2.79 -15.00 10.53
N LEU A 151 -3.74 -14.24 11.08
CA LEU A 151 -4.60 -13.35 10.32
C LEU A 151 -3.78 -12.24 9.62
N PHE A 152 -2.86 -11.60 10.33
CA PHE A 152 -1.97 -10.60 9.74
C PHE A 152 -1.05 -11.20 8.66
N ALA A 153 -0.48 -12.38 8.90
CA ALA A 153 0.30 -13.11 7.90
C ALA A 153 -0.54 -13.42 6.66
N GLY A 154 -1.77 -13.88 6.83
CA GLY A 154 -2.70 -14.13 5.72
C GLY A 154 -2.96 -12.88 4.89
N VAL A 155 -3.29 -11.76 5.53
CA VAL A 155 -3.54 -10.48 4.86
C VAL A 155 -2.26 -9.99 4.16
N ALA A 156 -1.10 -10.04 4.82
CA ALA A 156 0.17 -9.64 4.22
C ALA A 156 0.52 -10.49 2.98
N MET A 157 0.14 -11.77 2.96
CA MET A 157 0.40 -12.67 1.81
C MET A 157 -0.60 -12.49 0.66
N CYS A 158 -1.80 -11.97 0.90
CA CYS A 158 -2.84 -11.91 -0.14
C CYS A 158 -2.96 -10.55 -0.85
N VAL A 159 -2.56 -9.45 -0.22
CA VAL A 159 -2.72 -8.11 -0.81
C VAL A 159 -1.72 -7.83 -1.94
N SER A 160 -2.18 -7.15 -3.00
CA SER A 160 -1.35 -6.56 -4.05
C SER A 160 -1.24 -5.05 -3.82
N ALA A 161 -0.72 -4.31 -4.81
CA ALA A 161 -0.69 -2.85 -4.79
C ALA A 161 -1.03 -2.29 -6.17
N LEU A 162 -2.26 -1.83 -6.35
CA LEU A 162 -2.71 -1.24 -7.60
C LEU A 162 -1.77 -0.16 -8.16
N PRO A 163 -1.23 0.78 -7.35
CA PRO A 163 -0.31 1.78 -7.89
C PRO A 163 0.96 1.17 -8.50
N VAL A 164 1.49 0.11 -7.88
CA VAL A 164 2.69 -0.59 -8.39
C VAL A 164 2.34 -1.38 -9.65
N ILE A 165 1.19 -2.06 -9.67
CA ILE A 165 0.67 -2.77 -10.85
C ILE A 165 0.51 -1.80 -12.01
N ALA A 166 -0.23 -0.70 -11.81
CA ALA A 166 -0.51 0.29 -12.84
C ALA A 166 0.77 0.94 -13.38
N LYS A 167 1.69 1.32 -12.48
CA LYS A 167 2.98 1.90 -12.85
C LYS A 167 3.84 0.91 -13.65
N THR A 168 3.92 -0.35 -13.23
CA THR A 168 4.67 -1.39 -13.95
C THR A 168 4.12 -1.61 -15.36
N LEU A 169 2.79 -1.68 -15.50
CA LEU A 169 2.13 -1.85 -16.80
C LEU A 169 2.31 -0.60 -17.68
N ASP A 170 2.31 0.59 -17.10
CA ASP A 170 2.53 1.85 -17.83
C ASP A 170 3.96 1.98 -18.32
N ASP A 171 4.95 1.71 -17.47
CA ASP A 171 6.38 1.75 -17.82
C ASP A 171 6.73 0.72 -18.90
N MET A 172 6.00 -0.41 -18.95
CA MET A 172 6.13 -1.43 -19.99
C MET A 172 5.28 -1.15 -21.23
N GLY A 173 4.46 -0.09 -21.24
CA GLY A 173 3.54 0.26 -22.33
C GLY A 173 2.40 -0.76 -22.50
N LEU A 174 1.99 -1.44 -21.43
CA LEU A 174 1.00 -2.54 -21.48
C LEU A 174 -0.41 -2.14 -21.01
N LEU A 175 -0.61 -0.91 -20.55
CA LEU A 175 -1.94 -0.44 -20.10
C LEU A 175 -3.02 -0.51 -21.17
N HIS A 176 -2.68 -0.40 -22.46
CA HIS A 176 -3.65 -0.49 -23.55
C HIS A 176 -4.09 -1.93 -23.85
N ARG A 177 -3.32 -2.95 -23.39
CA ARG A 177 -3.61 -4.36 -23.63
C ARG A 177 -4.80 -4.83 -22.81
N ASP A 178 -5.56 -5.81 -23.33
CA ASP A 178 -6.74 -6.36 -22.66
C ASP A 178 -6.39 -6.99 -21.31
N PHE A 179 -5.31 -7.77 -21.26
CA PHE A 179 -4.82 -8.32 -19.99
C PHE A 179 -4.34 -7.22 -19.03
N GLY A 180 -3.74 -6.14 -19.53
CA GLY A 180 -3.33 -4.98 -18.72
C GLY A 180 -4.52 -4.29 -18.06
N GLN A 181 -5.56 -4.02 -18.83
CA GLN A 181 -6.82 -3.46 -18.32
C GLN A 181 -7.49 -4.38 -17.30
N LEU A 182 -7.43 -5.69 -17.54
CA LEU A 182 -8.00 -6.69 -16.65
C LEU A 182 -7.19 -6.81 -15.36
N THR A 183 -5.85 -6.73 -15.45
CA THR A 183 -4.97 -6.70 -14.26
C THR A 183 -5.27 -5.49 -13.37
N VAL A 184 -5.44 -4.31 -13.98
CA VAL A 184 -5.81 -3.10 -13.24
C VAL A 184 -7.19 -3.27 -12.59
N ALA A 185 -8.19 -3.79 -13.32
CA ALA A 185 -9.53 -4.01 -12.76
C ALA A 185 -9.53 -5.03 -11.61
N ALA A 186 -8.75 -6.11 -11.73
CA ALA A 186 -8.58 -7.10 -10.66
C ALA A 186 -7.82 -6.50 -9.47
N GLY A 187 -6.78 -5.67 -9.73
CA GLY A 187 -6.04 -4.93 -8.70
C GLY A 187 -6.93 -3.98 -7.90
N VAL A 188 -7.87 -3.28 -8.55
CA VAL A 188 -8.86 -2.45 -7.85
C VAL A 188 -9.71 -3.28 -6.88
N ALA A 189 -10.20 -4.44 -7.33
CA ALA A 189 -11.00 -5.31 -6.48
C ALA A 189 -10.17 -5.88 -5.31
N ASP A 190 -8.91 -6.20 -5.57
CA ASP A 190 -7.95 -6.68 -4.57
C ASP A 190 -7.61 -5.61 -3.54
N ASP A 191 -7.38 -4.36 -3.95
CA ASP A 191 -7.12 -3.24 -3.05
C ASP A 191 -8.31 -2.98 -2.11
N VAL A 192 -9.53 -2.93 -2.64
CA VAL A 192 -10.75 -2.78 -1.82
C VAL A 192 -10.86 -3.91 -0.80
N ALA A 193 -10.66 -5.16 -1.23
CA ALA A 193 -10.70 -6.31 -0.34
C ALA A 193 -9.57 -6.28 0.70
N GLY A 194 -8.36 -5.88 0.30
CA GLY A 194 -7.21 -5.73 1.18
C GLY A 194 -7.44 -4.74 2.31
N TRP A 195 -8.00 -3.56 1.98
CA TRP A 195 -8.34 -2.56 2.99
C TRP A 195 -9.41 -3.03 3.96
N LEU A 196 -10.45 -3.72 3.46
CA LEU A 196 -11.48 -4.32 4.31
C LEU A 196 -10.90 -5.39 5.23
N LEU A 197 -10.10 -6.30 4.69
CA LEU A 197 -9.45 -7.36 5.47
C LEU A 197 -8.52 -6.77 6.54
N LEU A 198 -7.69 -5.78 6.20
CA LEU A 198 -6.80 -5.12 7.16
C LEU A 198 -7.60 -4.48 8.29
N SER A 199 -8.69 -3.77 7.96
CA SER A 199 -9.54 -3.12 8.97
C SER A 199 -10.18 -4.13 9.92
N VAL A 200 -10.71 -5.24 9.37
CA VAL A 200 -11.29 -6.33 10.16
C VAL A 200 -10.27 -6.99 11.06
N VAL A 201 -9.10 -7.33 10.50
CA VAL A 201 -8.05 -8.03 11.25
C VAL A 201 -7.42 -7.14 12.31
N SER A 202 -7.24 -5.84 12.03
CA SER A 202 -6.76 -4.87 13.02
C SER A 202 -7.74 -4.71 14.19
N ALA A 203 -9.05 -4.64 13.89
CA ALA A 203 -10.08 -4.55 14.91
C ALA A 203 -10.15 -5.83 15.78
N LEU A 204 -10.02 -7.02 15.16
CA LEU A 204 -9.97 -8.31 15.88
C LEU A 204 -8.75 -8.37 16.81
N ALA A 205 -7.58 -7.95 16.34
CA ALA A 205 -6.36 -7.96 17.15
C ALA A 205 -6.43 -6.96 18.31
N ALA A 206 -7.03 -5.78 18.10
CA ALA A 206 -7.18 -4.75 19.14
C ALA A 206 -8.13 -5.17 20.28
N THR A 207 -9.08 -6.11 20.05
CA THR A 207 -10.03 -6.59 21.04
C THR A 207 -9.52 -7.78 21.87
N GLY A 208 -8.24 -8.15 21.77
CA GLY A 208 -7.64 -9.25 22.55
C GLY A 208 -7.89 -10.65 21.96
N GLY A 209 -8.03 -10.73 20.63
CA GLY A 209 -8.13 -11.99 19.90
C GLY A 209 -9.55 -12.43 19.57
N ALA A 210 -9.68 -13.59 18.91
CA ALA A 210 -10.93 -14.10 18.32
C ALA A 210 -12.08 -14.40 19.32
N HIS A 211 -11.87 -14.22 20.62
CA HIS A 211 -12.89 -14.52 21.64
C HIS A 211 -14.00 -13.46 21.77
N ARG A 212 -13.80 -12.27 21.23
CA ARG A 212 -14.83 -11.23 21.12
C ARG A 212 -14.91 -10.72 19.69
N PHE A 213 -15.90 -11.19 18.95
CA PHE A 213 -16.13 -10.67 17.61
C PHE A 213 -16.45 -9.15 17.70
N PRO A 214 -15.74 -8.30 16.95
CA PRO A 214 -15.87 -6.84 17.07
C PRO A 214 -17.12 -6.33 16.34
N TRP A 215 -18.33 -6.72 16.81
CA TRP A 215 -19.60 -6.31 16.22
C TRP A 215 -19.71 -4.81 16.02
N GLN A 216 -19.19 -4.06 16.98
CA GLN A 216 -19.22 -2.60 16.93
C GLN A 216 -18.35 -2.07 15.78
N ALA A 217 -17.15 -2.60 15.57
CA ALA A 217 -16.30 -2.22 14.46
C ALA A 217 -16.92 -2.62 13.10
N MET A 218 -17.57 -3.80 13.04
CA MET A 218 -18.29 -4.23 11.84
C MET A 218 -19.49 -3.34 11.54
N LEU A 219 -20.25 -2.94 12.56
CA LEU A 219 -21.35 -1.99 12.40
C LEU A 219 -20.82 -0.64 11.88
N TRP A 220 -19.76 -0.12 12.48
CA TRP A 220 -19.13 1.12 12.01
C TRP A 220 -18.59 1.00 10.59
N LEU A 221 -18.01 -0.14 10.21
CA LEU A 221 -17.58 -0.40 8.84
C LEU A 221 -18.73 -0.23 7.84
N VAL A 222 -19.89 -0.86 8.15
CA VAL A 222 -21.09 -0.74 7.31
C VAL A 222 -21.59 0.71 7.27
N VAL A 223 -21.68 1.37 8.42
CA VAL A 223 -22.12 2.77 8.53
C VAL A 223 -21.19 3.70 7.73
N ILE A 224 -19.88 3.52 7.82
CA ILE A 224 -18.90 4.34 7.10
C ILE A 224 -19.01 4.12 5.59
N VAL A 225 -19.13 2.86 5.13
CA VAL A 225 -19.29 2.57 3.70
C VAL A 225 -20.60 3.14 3.15
N LEU A 226 -21.72 2.94 3.84
CA LEU A 226 -23.01 3.50 3.44
C LEU A 226 -23.00 5.04 3.47
N GLY A 227 -22.42 5.63 4.52
CA GLY A 227 -22.24 7.07 4.64
C GLY A 227 -21.38 7.63 3.52
N ALA A 228 -20.29 6.97 3.16
CA ALA A 228 -19.43 7.35 2.05
C ALA A 228 -20.19 7.35 0.71
N VAL A 229 -20.98 6.31 0.43
CA VAL A 229 -21.82 6.24 -0.77
C VAL A 229 -22.85 7.39 -0.80
N LEU A 230 -23.47 7.70 0.34
CA LEU A 230 -24.43 8.79 0.44
C LEU A 230 -23.75 10.14 0.23
N ILE A 231 -22.59 10.38 0.87
CA ILE A 231 -21.80 11.62 0.73
C ILE A 231 -21.31 11.78 -0.70
N ALA A 232 -20.82 10.71 -1.34
CA ALA A 232 -20.38 10.72 -2.72
C ALA A 232 -21.49 11.16 -3.68
N ARG A 233 -22.73 10.74 -3.43
CA ARG A 233 -23.87 11.07 -4.28
C ARG A 233 -24.48 12.45 -4.02
N THR A 234 -24.37 12.95 -2.78
CA THR A 234 -25.14 14.14 -2.37
C THR A 234 -24.25 15.37 -2.11
N LEU A 235 -23.29 15.24 -1.21
CA LEU A 235 -22.50 16.37 -0.70
C LEU A 235 -21.23 16.63 -1.52
N ALA A 236 -20.46 15.57 -1.83
CA ALA A 236 -19.17 15.70 -2.49
C ALA A 236 -19.24 16.45 -3.82
N PRO A 237 -20.21 16.20 -4.75
CA PRO A 237 -20.31 16.96 -5.99
C PRO A 237 -20.60 18.44 -5.76
N ARG A 238 -21.37 18.78 -4.71
CA ARG A 238 -21.68 20.19 -4.39
C ARG A 238 -20.46 20.93 -3.84
N VAL A 239 -19.73 20.28 -2.93
CA VAL A 239 -18.53 20.86 -2.28
C VAL A 239 -17.41 21.02 -3.31
N LEU A 240 -17.12 19.99 -4.11
CA LEU A 240 -16.09 20.03 -5.14
C LEU A 240 -16.41 21.08 -6.23
N ARG A 241 -17.66 21.19 -6.68
CA ARG A 241 -18.07 22.23 -7.63
C ARG A 241 -17.91 23.64 -7.06
N ARG A 242 -18.18 23.85 -5.76
CA ARG A 242 -17.95 25.17 -5.12
C ARG A 242 -16.46 25.48 -5.02
N ALA A 243 -15.64 24.50 -4.62
CA ALA A 243 -14.20 24.65 -4.55
C ALA A 243 -13.56 24.92 -5.93
N GLY A 244 -14.09 24.29 -7.00
CA GLY A 244 -13.62 24.44 -8.38
C GLY A 244 -14.11 25.71 -9.11
N ARG A 245 -14.91 26.56 -8.49
CA ARG A 245 -15.38 27.85 -9.09
C ARG A 245 -14.27 28.91 -9.21
N GLY A 246 -13.17 28.75 -8.48
CA GLY A 246 -12.03 29.64 -8.55
C GLY A 246 -11.11 29.33 -9.74
N SER A 247 -10.16 30.22 -10.01
CA SER A 247 -9.15 30.06 -11.05
C SER A 247 -7.87 29.34 -10.56
N THR A 248 -7.83 28.91 -9.30
CA THR A 248 -6.64 28.30 -8.67
C THR A 248 -6.93 26.90 -8.14
N PRO A 249 -5.94 25.99 -8.16
CA PRO A 249 -6.12 24.62 -7.66
C PRO A 249 -6.22 24.53 -6.13
N GLY A 250 -5.77 25.55 -5.40
CA GLY A 250 -5.63 25.51 -3.93
C GLY A 250 -6.89 25.08 -3.18
N PRO A 251 -8.07 25.71 -3.40
CA PRO A 251 -9.30 25.34 -2.69
C PRO A 251 -9.74 23.91 -2.96
N VAL A 252 -9.56 23.39 -4.19
CA VAL A 252 -9.90 22.00 -4.54
C VAL A 252 -8.96 21.05 -3.81
N VAL A 253 -7.65 21.28 -3.85
CA VAL A 253 -6.65 20.49 -3.15
C VAL A 253 -6.91 20.45 -1.65
N ALA A 254 -7.13 21.62 -1.02
CA ALA A 254 -7.43 21.71 0.41
C ALA A 254 -8.70 20.94 0.78
N THR A 255 -9.76 21.04 -0.04
CA THR A 255 -11.01 20.32 0.18
C THR A 255 -10.80 18.81 0.09
N VAL A 256 -10.08 18.35 -0.91
CA VAL A 256 -9.81 16.91 -1.11
C VAL A 256 -8.97 16.35 0.05
N VAL A 257 -7.93 17.05 0.45
CA VAL A 257 -7.10 16.67 1.62
C VAL A 257 -7.95 16.62 2.89
N ALA A 258 -8.82 17.63 3.10
CA ALA A 258 -9.72 17.65 4.25
C ALA A 258 -10.70 16.45 4.23
N VAL A 259 -11.20 16.03 3.07
CA VAL A 259 -12.04 14.84 2.93
C VAL A 259 -11.26 13.58 3.28
N PHE A 260 -10.01 13.43 2.78
CA PHE A 260 -9.17 12.27 3.11
C PHE A 260 -8.92 12.17 4.61
N LEU A 261 -8.50 13.26 5.23
CA LEU A 261 -8.20 13.32 6.67
C LEU A 261 -9.45 13.15 7.53
N GLY A 262 -10.58 13.75 7.12
CA GLY A 262 -11.85 13.60 7.81
C GLY A 262 -12.36 12.15 7.81
N CYS A 263 -12.29 11.47 6.66
CA CYS A 263 -12.62 10.05 6.56
C CYS A 263 -11.64 9.17 7.34
N ALA A 264 -10.33 9.47 7.30
CA ALA A 264 -9.31 8.79 8.07
C ALA A 264 -9.55 8.92 9.58
N ALA A 265 -9.87 10.12 10.06
CA ALA A 265 -10.21 10.38 11.45
C ALA A 265 -11.49 9.64 11.88
N ALA A 266 -12.53 9.62 11.04
CA ALA A 266 -13.78 8.92 11.31
C ALA A 266 -13.57 7.40 11.44
N THR A 267 -12.78 6.78 10.54
CA THR A 267 -12.46 5.34 10.64
C THR A 267 -11.62 5.04 11.87
N GLN A 268 -10.60 5.86 12.15
CA GLN A 268 -9.75 5.69 13.33
C GLN A 268 -10.56 5.79 14.62
N ALA A 269 -11.48 6.76 14.72
CA ALA A 269 -12.37 6.92 15.88
C ALA A 269 -13.33 5.73 16.03
N ALA A 270 -13.67 5.07 14.94
CA ALA A 270 -14.51 3.85 14.92
C ALA A 270 -13.72 2.56 15.23
N GLY A 271 -12.42 2.64 15.55
CA GLY A 271 -11.56 1.49 15.79
C GLY A 271 -11.13 0.74 14.53
N LEU A 272 -11.25 1.37 13.35
CA LEU A 272 -10.78 0.87 12.06
C LEU A 272 -9.48 1.58 11.66
N GLU A 273 -8.79 1.07 10.63
CA GLU A 273 -7.54 1.66 10.17
C GLU A 273 -7.76 3.01 9.45
N ALA A 274 -6.98 4.03 9.81
CA ALA A 274 -7.08 5.39 9.22
C ALA A 274 -6.86 5.39 7.69
N SER A 275 -5.94 4.55 7.20
CA SER A 275 -5.65 4.44 5.78
C SER A 275 -6.85 3.94 4.98
N PHE A 276 -7.67 3.07 5.55
CA PHE A 276 -8.95 2.68 4.95
C PHE A 276 -9.89 3.87 4.78
N GLY A 277 -9.97 4.73 5.80
CA GLY A 277 -10.77 5.96 5.72
C GLY A 277 -10.29 6.91 4.62
N ALA A 278 -8.99 7.14 4.52
CA ALA A 278 -8.40 7.94 3.45
C ALA A 278 -8.74 7.37 2.07
N PHE A 279 -8.66 6.05 1.90
CA PHE A 279 -9.05 5.34 0.69
C PHE A 279 -10.53 5.56 0.32
N VAL A 280 -11.42 5.39 1.31
CA VAL A 280 -12.87 5.65 1.13
C VAL A 280 -13.13 7.11 0.76
N GLY A 281 -12.43 8.06 1.40
CA GLY A 281 -12.46 9.48 1.05
C GLY A 281 -12.04 9.72 -0.41
N GLY A 282 -11.01 9.01 -0.87
CA GLY A 282 -10.58 9.02 -2.26
C GLY A 282 -11.66 8.51 -3.22
N LEU A 283 -12.28 7.36 -2.91
CA LEU A 283 -13.41 6.83 -3.69
C LEU A 283 -14.58 7.82 -3.77
N VAL A 284 -14.90 8.50 -2.67
CA VAL A 284 -15.94 9.54 -2.62
C VAL A 284 -15.61 10.68 -3.58
N VAL A 285 -14.36 11.16 -3.56
CA VAL A 285 -13.91 12.23 -4.46
C VAL A 285 -13.91 11.76 -5.91
N GLY A 286 -13.33 10.59 -6.21
CA GLY A 286 -13.23 10.04 -7.55
C GLY A 286 -14.59 9.75 -8.21
N THR A 287 -15.55 9.26 -7.43
CA THR A 287 -16.92 8.99 -7.93
C THR A 287 -17.78 10.25 -8.05
N ALA A 288 -17.49 11.28 -7.25
CA ALA A 288 -18.20 12.55 -7.30
C ALA A 288 -17.67 13.50 -8.40
N ALA A 289 -16.56 13.19 -8.99
CA ALA A 289 -15.84 14.04 -9.92
C ALA A 289 -16.45 14.04 -11.33
N GLU A 290 -17.56 14.75 -11.49
CA GLU A 290 -17.77 15.59 -12.67
C GLU A 290 -16.79 16.79 -12.67
N ALA A 291 -16.07 17.00 -11.55
CA ALA A 291 -15.05 18.03 -11.40
C ALA A 291 -13.76 17.64 -12.15
N ASP A 292 -13.12 18.61 -12.74
CA ASP A 292 -11.86 18.43 -13.48
C ASP A 292 -10.73 17.99 -12.53
N LEU A 293 -10.45 16.68 -12.47
CA LEU A 293 -9.41 16.08 -11.64
C LEU A 293 -8.00 16.60 -11.94
N ARG A 294 -7.83 17.40 -13.01
CA ARG A 294 -6.57 18.10 -13.32
C ARG A 294 -6.14 19.05 -12.21
N TRP A 295 -7.08 19.59 -11.43
CA TRP A 295 -6.79 20.41 -10.27
C TRP A 295 -6.01 19.66 -9.17
N LEU A 296 -5.99 18.33 -9.18
CA LEU A 296 -5.21 17.50 -8.25
C LEU A 296 -3.76 17.26 -8.70
N ALA A 297 -3.37 17.70 -9.90
CA ALA A 297 -2.00 17.51 -10.40
C ALA A 297 -0.91 18.00 -9.43
N PRO A 298 -1.01 19.19 -8.79
CA PRO A 298 -0.01 19.62 -7.81
C PRO A 298 0.07 18.67 -6.59
N LEU A 299 -1.07 18.22 -6.08
CA LEU A 299 -1.11 17.27 -4.96
C LEU A 299 -0.46 15.93 -5.35
N ARG A 300 -0.81 15.41 -6.54
CA ARG A 300 -0.22 14.18 -7.09
C ARG A 300 1.30 14.27 -7.19
N THR A 301 1.80 15.41 -7.70
CA THR A 301 3.24 15.63 -7.83
C THR A 301 3.94 15.62 -6.49
N VAL A 302 3.44 16.33 -5.49
CA VAL A 302 4.04 16.37 -4.14
C VAL A 302 3.97 15.00 -3.48
N VAL A 303 2.82 14.33 -3.55
CA VAL A 303 2.65 13.00 -2.94
C VAL A 303 3.56 11.98 -3.61
N ALA A 304 3.60 11.91 -4.94
CA ALA A 304 4.38 10.91 -5.66
C ALA A 304 5.89 11.17 -5.60
N SER A 305 6.32 12.46 -5.57
CA SER A 305 7.74 12.80 -5.66
C SER A 305 8.41 13.02 -4.29
N VAL A 306 7.64 13.26 -3.23
CA VAL A 306 8.18 13.60 -1.91
C VAL A 306 7.65 12.67 -0.83
N LEU A 307 6.32 12.62 -0.66
CA LEU A 307 5.73 11.95 0.48
C LEU A 307 5.76 10.42 0.37
N ALA A 308 5.49 9.87 -0.81
CA ALA A 308 5.55 8.43 -1.03
C ALA A 308 6.98 7.88 -0.92
N PRO A 309 8.02 8.45 -1.57
CA PRO A 309 9.40 8.02 -1.37
C PRO A 309 9.84 8.11 0.10
N LEU A 310 9.44 9.17 0.81
CA LEU A 310 9.76 9.32 2.22
C LEU A 310 9.08 8.23 3.08
N PHE A 311 7.80 7.93 2.80
CA PHE A 311 7.08 6.84 3.47
C PHE A 311 7.78 5.48 3.23
N PHE A 312 8.11 5.15 1.97
CA PHE A 312 8.75 3.87 1.65
C PHE A 312 10.12 3.74 2.30
N ALA A 313 10.93 4.79 2.24
CA ALA A 313 12.24 4.81 2.89
C ALA A 313 12.12 4.70 4.42
N THR A 314 11.17 5.43 5.04
CA THR A 314 10.93 5.36 6.50
C THR A 314 10.45 3.97 6.93
N ALA A 315 9.55 3.34 6.16
CA ALA A 315 9.12 1.97 6.43
C ALA A 315 10.29 0.99 6.41
N ALA A 316 11.22 1.14 5.47
CA ALA A 316 12.39 0.28 5.35
C ALA A 316 13.49 0.57 6.39
N LEU A 317 13.48 1.72 7.07
CA LEU A 317 14.41 2.01 8.18
C LEU A 317 14.29 1.05 9.37
N ARG A 318 13.17 0.36 9.51
CA ARG A 318 12.94 -0.59 10.62
C ARG A 318 13.37 -2.00 10.28
N VAL A 319 13.80 -2.22 9.05
CA VAL A 319 14.21 -3.54 8.56
C VAL A 319 15.66 -3.79 8.96
N ASP A 320 15.89 -4.90 9.66
CA ASP A 320 17.22 -5.41 9.94
C ASP A 320 17.45 -6.74 9.20
N LEU A 321 18.20 -6.68 8.11
CA LEU A 321 18.56 -7.89 7.37
C LEU A 321 19.55 -8.80 8.14
N GLY A 322 20.16 -8.30 9.21
CA GLY A 322 21.03 -9.09 10.07
C GLY A 322 20.31 -10.27 10.74
N VAL A 323 18.99 -10.15 10.98
CA VAL A 323 18.16 -11.22 11.55
C VAL A 323 18.08 -12.46 10.65
N LEU A 324 18.32 -12.32 9.35
CA LEU A 324 18.35 -13.44 8.40
C LEU A 324 19.57 -14.37 8.57
N ARG A 325 20.50 -14.03 9.45
CA ARG A 325 21.59 -14.93 9.85
C ARG A 325 21.09 -16.09 10.71
N ASP A 326 19.95 -15.92 11.37
CA ASP A 326 19.27 -17.01 12.05
C ASP A 326 18.60 -17.94 11.00
N PRO A 327 18.97 -19.23 10.96
CA PRO A 327 18.42 -20.18 9.99
C PRO A 327 16.89 -20.34 10.09
N VAL A 328 16.32 -20.18 11.29
CA VAL A 328 14.88 -20.28 11.52
C VAL A 328 14.16 -19.09 10.88
N ILE A 329 14.68 -17.88 11.08
CA ILE A 329 14.12 -16.65 10.49
C ILE A 329 14.31 -16.66 8.97
N LEU A 330 15.48 -17.07 8.48
CA LEU A 330 15.73 -17.21 7.06
C LEU A 330 14.76 -18.22 6.41
N GLY A 331 14.58 -19.38 7.04
CA GLY A 331 13.62 -20.39 6.57
C GLY A 331 12.20 -19.84 6.53
N ALA A 332 11.76 -19.13 7.56
CA ALA A 332 10.46 -18.46 7.58
C ALA A 332 10.33 -17.39 6.48
N ALA A 333 11.37 -16.61 6.22
CA ALA A 333 11.40 -15.61 5.15
C ALA A 333 11.27 -16.25 3.76
N LEU A 334 12.02 -17.33 3.50
CA LEU A 334 11.94 -18.07 2.22
C LEU A 334 10.54 -18.67 2.01
N VAL A 335 9.97 -19.27 3.05
CA VAL A 335 8.59 -19.80 3.01
C VAL A 335 7.59 -18.68 2.76
N ALA A 336 7.71 -17.53 3.44
CA ALA A 336 6.82 -16.39 3.24
C ALA A 336 6.90 -15.84 1.80
N VAL A 337 8.12 -15.68 1.25
CA VAL A 337 8.33 -15.26 -0.14
C VAL A 337 7.73 -16.28 -1.11
N ALA A 338 7.94 -17.58 -0.89
CA ALA A 338 7.38 -18.63 -1.74
C ALA A 338 5.85 -18.62 -1.71
N ILE A 339 5.24 -18.54 -0.53
CA ILE A 339 3.78 -18.48 -0.38
C ILE A 339 3.22 -17.23 -1.07
N ALA A 340 3.85 -16.08 -0.83
CA ALA A 340 3.41 -14.82 -1.39
C ALA A 340 3.49 -14.82 -2.93
N ALA A 341 4.62 -15.27 -3.49
CA ALA A 341 4.84 -15.31 -4.93
C ALA A 341 3.97 -16.38 -5.59
N VAL A 342 4.07 -17.64 -5.13
CA VAL A 342 3.37 -18.79 -5.74
C VAL A 342 1.87 -18.68 -5.50
N GLY A 343 1.44 -18.36 -4.29
CA GLY A 343 0.02 -18.28 -3.94
C GLY A 343 -0.72 -17.20 -4.74
N LYS A 344 -0.13 -16.00 -4.84
CA LYS A 344 -0.74 -14.90 -5.60
C LYS A 344 -0.72 -15.17 -7.10
N PHE A 345 0.42 -15.61 -7.61
CA PHE A 345 0.59 -15.94 -9.01
C PHE A 345 -0.36 -17.08 -9.45
N ALA A 346 -0.33 -18.20 -8.73
CA ALA A 346 -1.19 -19.35 -9.02
C ALA A 346 -2.68 -19.00 -8.86
N GLY A 347 -3.04 -18.24 -7.82
CA GLY A 347 -4.41 -17.77 -7.61
C GLY A 347 -4.92 -16.96 -8.79
N ALA A 348 -4.22 -15.90 -9.18
CA ALA A 348 -4.61 -15.06 -10.31
C ALA A 348 -4.60 -15.84 -11.65
N TYR A 349 -3.62 -16.73 -11.86
CA TYR A 349 -3.56 -17.62 -13.01
C TYR A 349 -4.80 -18.54 -13.08
N LEU A 350 -5.13 -19.22 -11.99
CA LEU A 350 -6.30 -20.08 -11.89
C LEU A 350 -7.60 -19.29 -12.09
N GLY A 351 -7.67 -18.08 -11.54
CA GLY A 351 -8.79 -17.18 -11.77
C GLY A 351 -8.97 -16.82 -13.25
N GLY A 352 -7.88 -16.57 -13.98
CA GLY A 352 -7.89 -16.35 -15.42
C GLY A 352 -8.36 -17.58 -16.19
N MET A 353 -7.82 -18.76 -15.86
CA MET A 353 -8.21 -20.03 -16.50
C MET A 353 -9.69 -20.37 -16.25
N THR A 354 -10.21 -20.15 -15.04
CA THR A 354 -11.64 -20.35 -14.73
C THR A 354 -12.54 -19.36 -15.47
N ALA A 355 -12.01 -18.18 -15.75
CA ALA A 355 -12.68 -17.17 -16.58
C ALA A 355 -12.53 -17.43 -18.10
N LYS A 356 -11.93 -18.58 -18.50
CA LYS A 356 -11.71 -19.01 -19.88
C LYS A 356 -10.78 -18.11 -20.69
N LEU A 357 -9.82 -17.47 -20.04
CA LEU A 357 -8.75 -16.74 -20.73
C LEU A 357 -7.68 -17.72 -21.24
N ASP A 358 -6.90 -17.27 -22.24
CA ASP A 358 -5.75 -18.03 -22.71
C ASP A 358 -4.69 -18.19 -21.61
N ARG A 359 -3.88 -19.23 -21.71
CA ARG A 359 -2.81 -19.54 -20.73
C ARG A 359 -1.79 -18.43 -20.57
N TRP A 360 -1.47 -17.71 -21.66
CA TRP A 360 -0.50 -16.62 -21.63
C TRP A 360 -1.10 -15.35 -21.04
N GLU A 361 -2.37 -15.06 -21.32
CA GLU A 361 -3.10 -13.98 -20.63
C GLU A 361 -3.22 -14.26 -19.15
N SER A 362 -3.57 -15.50 -18.76
CA SER A 362 -3.62 -15.90 -17.36
C SER A 362 -2.25 -15.82 -16.67
N LEU A 363 -1.15 -16.14 -17.39
CA LEU A 363 0.22 -15.98 -16.91
C LEU A 363 0.55 -14.50 -16.68
N ALA A 364 0.16 -13.62 -17.63
CA ALA A 364 0.36 -12.18 -17.50
C ALA A 364 -0.41 -11.60 -16.30
N LEU A 365 -1.66 -12.07 -16.08
CA LEU A 365 -2.46 -11.69 -14.90
C LEU A 365 -1.78 -12.15 -13.60
N GLY A 366 -1.31 -13.38 -13.55
CA GLY A 366 -0.57 -13.92 -12.40
C GLY A 366 0.67 -13.07 -12.08
N ALA A 367 1.44 -12.69 -13.09
CA ALA A 367 2.61 -11.86 -12.95
C ALA A 367 2.26 -10.43 -12.49
N GLY A 368 1.27 -9.80 -13.15
CA GLY A 368 0.84 -8.44 -12.83
C GLY A 368 0.28 -8.32 -11.41
N MET A 369 -0.56 -9.26 -11.00
CA MET A 369 -1.16 -9.28 -9.66
C MET A 369 -0.14 -9.60 -8.54
N ASN A 370 1.06 -10.10 -8.87
CA ASN A 370 2.10 -10.38 -7.89
C ASN A 370 2.89 -9.13 -7.46
N ALA A 371 2.68 -7.98 -8.12
CA ALA A 371 3.30 -6.72 -7.73
C ALA A 371 2.69 -6.21 -6.41
N ARG A 372 3.56 -5.91 -5.44
CA ARG A 372 3.20 -5.52 -4.07
C ARG A 372 3.78 -4.16 -3.73
N GLY A 373 3.31 -3.53 -2.65
CA GLY A 373 3.81 -2.21 -2.25
C GLY A 373 3.09 -1.63 -1.05
N VAL A 374 2.40 -0.50 -1.23
CA VAL A 374 1.86 0.36 -0.17
C VAL A 374 1.05 -0.43 0.86
N ILE A 375 0.04 -1.18 0.43
CA ILE A 375 -0.88 -1.87 1.37
C ILE A 375 -0.13 -2.89 2.22
N GLN A 376 0.80 -3.65 1.64
CA GLN A 376 1.58 -4.64 2.39
C GLN A 376 2.47 -3.99 3.46
N LEU A 377 3.09 -2.85 3.15
CA LEU A 377 3.89 -2.09 4.11
C LEU A 377 3.02 -1.50 5.22
N ILE A 378 1.81 -1.07 4.89
CA ILE A 378 0.84 -0.60 5.89
C ILE A 378 0.41 -1.76 6.78
N VAL A 379 0.10 -2.93 6.23
CA VAL A 379 -0.19 -4.16 7.01
C VAL A 379 0.95 -4.48 7.98
N ALA A 380 2.20 -4.43 7.50
CA ALA A 380 3.38 -4.63 8.34
C ALA A 380 3.48 -3.58 9.46
N SER A 381 3.33 -2.29 9.11
CA SER A 381 3.44 -1.18 10.07
C SER A 381 2.33 -1.20 11.11
N VAL A 382 1.10 -1.53 10.70
CA VAL A 382 -0.04 -1.70 11.61
C VAL A 382 0.19 -2.89 12.54
N GLY A 383 0.61 -4.05 12.00
CA GLY A 383 0.90 -5.23 12.79
C GLY A 383 2.00 -5.02 13.83
N LEU A 384 3.05 -4.25 13.46
CA LEU A 384 4.12 -3.86 14.38
C LEU A 384 3.60 -2.88 15.45
N ARG A 385 2.82 -1.87 15.07
CA ARG A 385 2.26 -0.85 15.97
C ARG A 385 1.35 -1.45 17.05
N ILE A 386 0.50 -2.43 16.69
CA ILE A 386 -0.38 -3.10 17.66
C ILE A 386 0.28 -4.29 18.36
N GLY A 387 1.59 -4.53 18.11
CA GLY A 387 2.35 -5.55 18.78
C GLY A 387 2.04 -7.00 18.34
N VAL A 388 1.34 -7.21 17.25
CA VAL A 388 1.08 -8.54 16.66
C VAL A 388 2.32 -9.06 15.92
N LEU A 389 3.01 -8.19 15.20
CA LEU A 389 4.29 -8.47 14.57
C LEU A 389 5.43 -7.92 15.44
N ASN A 390 6.56 -8.60 15.42
CA ASN A 390 7.82 -8.07 15.93
C ASN A 390 8.70 -7.55 14.77
N THR A 391 9.90 -7.06 15.06
CA THR A 391 10.82 -6.53 14.05
C THR A 391 11.23 -7.58 13.03
N ASP A 392 11.39 -8.85 13.43
CA ASP A 392 11.80 -9.93 12.54
C ASP A 392 10.70 -10.27 11.54
N SER A 393 9.47 -10.45 12.01
CA SER A 393 8.32 -10.67 11.14
C SER A 393 8.01 -9.45 10.25
N TYR A 394 8.21 -8.23 10.76
CA TYR A 394 8.14 -7.02 9.95
C TYR A 394 9.17 -7.06 8.80
N THR A 395 10.42 -7.40 9.12
CA THR A 395 11.50 -7.56 8.13
C THR A 395 11.11 -8.57 7.04
N ILE A 396 10.55 -9.73 7.43
CA ILE A 396 10.07 -10.74 6.49
C ILE A 396 8.99 -10.16 5.55
N VAL A 397 7.99 -9.46 6.08
CA VAL A 397 6.90 -8.89 5.26
C VAL A 397 7.42 -7.84 4.28
N VAL A 398 8.35 -6.98 4.70
CA VAL A 398 8.96 -5.98 3.79
C VAL A 398 9.82 -6.68 2.72
N LEU A 399 10.57 -7.71 3.08
CA LEU A 399 11.37 -8.51 2.13
C LEU A 399 10.47 -9.18 1.07
N VAL A 400 9.32 -9.71 1.48
CA VAL A 400 8.30 -10.26 0.57
C VAL A 400 7.84 -9.18 -0.42
N ALA A 401 7.55 -7.95 0.05
CA ALA A 401 7.11 -6.86 -0.82
C ALA A 401 8.15 -6.51 -1.89
N VAL A 402 9.41 -6.38 -1.50
CA VAL A 402 10.52 -6.07 -2.42
C VAL A 402 10.70 -7.20 -3.44
N THR A 403 10.83 -8.43 -2.96
CA THR A 403 11.13 -9.60 -3.81
C THR A 403 10.04 -9.85 -4.84
N THR A 404 8.77 -9.83 -4.43
CA THR A 404 7.65 -10.09 -5.35
C THR A 404 7.46 -8.97 -6.37
N SER A 405 7.73 -7.71 -5.99
CA SER A 405 7.68 -6.58 -6.93
C SER A 405 8.78 -6.65 -7.99
N LEU A 406 9.97 -7.19 -7.64
CA LEU A 406 11.05 -7.43 -8.59
C LEU A 406 10.76 -8.56 -9.56
N MET A 407 9.92 -9.54 -9.18
CA MET A 407 9.57 -10.69 -10.02
C MET A 407 8.55 -10.37 -11.12
N ALA A 408 7.69 -9.38 -10.94
CA ALA A 408 6.59 -9.08 -11.86
C ALA A 408 7.05 -8.66 -13.27
N PRO A 409 7.99 -7.69 -13.48
CA PRO A 409 8.36 -7.24 -14.81
C PRO A 409 8.99 -8.32 -15.72
N PRO A 410 9.93 -9.18 -15.25
CA PRO A 410 10.50 -10.24 -16.10
C PRO A 410 9.44 -11.22 -16.61
N ILE A 411 8.51 -11.63 -15.76
CA ILE A 411 7.48 -12.59 -16.12
C ILE A 411 6.46 -11.96 -17.08
N LEU A 412 6.10 -10.69 -16.87
CA LEU A 412 5.24 -9.93 -17.79
C LEU A 412 5.87 -9.81 -19.18
N ARG A 413 7.19 -9.55 -19.28
CA ARG A 413 7.92 -9.50 -20.56
C ARG A 413 7.86 -10.85 -21.30
N LEU A 414 7.98 -11.95 -20.57
CA LEU A 414 7.89 -13.28 -21.15
C LEU A 414 6.48 -13.57 -21.68
N ALA A 415 5.45 -13.24 -20.92
CA ALA A 415 4.06 -13.49 -21.28
C ALA A 415 3.61 -12.64 -22.46
N GLN A 416 3.90 -11.33 -22.46
CA GLN A 416 3.47 -10.41 -23.52
C GLN A 416 3.93 -10.81 -24.91
N GLY A 417 5.14 -11.39 -25.04
CA GLY A 417 5.69 -11.84 -26.33
C GLY A 417 4.92 -13.00 -26.97
N ARG A 418 4.01 -13.62 -26.23
CA ARG A 418 3.18 -14.76 -26.67
C ARG A 418 1.71 -14.42 -26.84
N ILE A 419 1.31 -13.19 -26.49
CA ILE A 419 -0.09 -12.73 -26.58
C ILE A 419 -0.24 -11.89 -27.83
N GLY A 420 -1.10 -12.31 -28.76
CA GLY A 420 -1.43 -11.54 -29.97
C GLY A 420 -2.08 -10.19 -29.64
N GLY A 421 -1.92 -9.19 -30.52
CA GLY A 421 -2.62 -7.92 -30.42
C GLY A 421 -4.00 -7.94 -31.06
N THR A 422 -4.93 -7.16 -30.55
CA THR A 422 -6.27 -6.98 -31.14
C THR A 422 -6.43 -5.56 -31.71
N PRO A 423 -7.28 -5.35 -32.75
CA PRO A 423 -7.56 -4.00 -33.27
C PRO A 423 -8.06 -3.02 -32.19
N ALA A 424 -8.86 -3.50 -31.23
CA ALA A 424 -9.38 -2.67 -30.14
C ALA A 424 -8.27 -2.23 -29.16
N GLU A 425 -7.21 -3.01 -29.00
CA GLU A 425 -6.04 -2.62 -28.21
C GLU A 425 -5.24 -1.51 -28.90
N GLU A 426 -5.11 -1.57 -30.22
CA GLU A 426 -4.41 -0.55 -31.00
C GLU A 426 -5.16 0.79 -30.97
N GLU A 427 -6.48 0.78 -31.12
CA GLU A 427 -7.30 2.00 -30.95
C GLU A 427 -7.12 2.61 -29.54
N ARG A 428 -7.05 1.75 -28.53
CA ARG A 428 -6.83 2.17 -27.14
C ARG A 428 -5.45 2.78 -26.96
N ARG A 429 -4.42 2.19 -27.60
CA ARG A 429 -3.05 2.72 -27.59
C ARG A 429 -3.00 4.13 -28.13
N VAL A 430 -3.64 4.38 -29.29
CA VAL A 430 -3.70 5.70 -29.93
C VAL A 430 -4.40 6.71 -29.01
N ARG A 431 -5.53 6.33 -28.40
CA ARG A 431 -6.25 7.22 -27.47
C ARG A 431 -5.41 7.58 -26.23
N LEU A 432 -4.74 6.63 -25.62
CA LEU A 432 -3.89 6.88 -24.45
C LEU A 432 -2.69 7.75 -24.81
N ALA A 433 -2.10 7.60 -26.00
CA ALA A 433 -1.03 8.45 -26.47
C ALA A 433 -1.47 9.90 -26.70
N ALA A 434 -2.71 10.13 -27.13
CA ALA A 434 -3.29 11.46 -27.32
C ALA A 434 -3.65 12.19 -26.00
N MET A 435 -3.69 11.47 -24.86
CA MET A 435 -3.99 12.02 -23.52
C MET A 435 -2.72 12.37 -22.71
N ARG A 436 -1.54 11.97 -23.15
CA ARG A 436 -0.23 12.28 -22.58
C ARG A 436 0.35 13.56 -23.16
#